data_5c7fe6f887748994db235adc3ab22c9b
#
_entry.id   5c7fe6f887748994db235adc3ab22c9b
#
_cell.length_a   1.000
_cell.length_b   1.000
_cell.length_c   1.000
_cell.angle_alpha   90.00
_cell.angle_beta   90.00
_cell.angle_gamma   90.00
#
_symmetry.space_group_name_H-M   'P 1'
#
loop_
_entity.id
_entity.type
_entity.pdbx_description
1 polymer ?
#
loop_
_entity_poly.entity_id
_entity_poly.type
_entity_poly.pdbx_seq_one_letter_code
_entity_poly.pdbx_strand_id
1 'polypeptide(L)'
;MPIEKKIWASWNVIRKESSNSTGHTYTTYNMNLLQSIDSKTRFLVTVNPEEPPNASNTLYETRFTHPILSHTEQSKSKIIPILNKAGRIKFCGAYTGYGFHEDGYKSGKEVSDLIRFETSRGSSE
;
A
#
# COMPACT_ATOMS: atom_id res chain seq x y z
N MET A 1 -1.10 -14.86 14.14
CA MET A 1 -0.27 -14.33 15.27
C MET A 1 0.59 -15.46 15.83
N PRO A 2 1.80 -15.16 16.34
CA PRO A 2 2.62 -16.14 17.05
C PRO A 2 1.86 -16.78 18.21
N ILE A 3 2.16 -18.05 18.52
CA ILE A 3 1.51 -18.78 19.62
C ILE A 3 1.83 -18.11 20.97
N GLU A 4 3.09 -17.71 21.18
CA GLU A 4 3.52 -17.03 22.39
C GLU A 4 3.16 -15.53 22.35
N LYS A 5 2.21 -15.12 23.17
CA LYS A 5 1.75 -13.72 23.24
C LYS A 5 2.85 -12.72 23.59
N LYS A 6 3.86 -13.13 24.36
CA LYS A 6 4.97 -12.25 24.78
C LYS A 6 5.84 -11.74 23.63
N ILE A 7 5.82 -12.44 22.47
CA ILE A 7 6.59 -12.03 21.28
C ILE A 7 5.74 -11.29 20.24
N TRP A 8 4.49 -10.96 20.57
CA TRP A 8 3.65 -10.19 19.67
C TRP A 8 4.21 -8.78 19.47
N ALA A 9 4.45 -8.43 18.21
CA ALA A 9 4.85 -7.10 17.78
C ALA A 9 3.69 -6.39 17.08
N SER A 10 3.88 -5.11 16.77
CA SER A 10 2.94 -4.36 15.92
C SER A 10 2.80 -5.02 14.55
N TRP A 11 3.89 -5.58 14.02
CA TRP A 11 3.97 -6.29 12.74
C TRP A 11 4.48 -7.71 12.99
N ASN A 12 3.71 -8.69 12.56
CA ASN A 12 4.06 -10.11 12.73
C ASN A 12 4.06 -10.76 11.35
N VAL A 13 5.24 -11.14 10.88
CA VAL A 13 5.40 -11.87 9.61
C VAL A 13 5.38 -13.35 9.92
N ILE A 14 4.50 -14.08 9.27
CA ILE A 14 4.37 -15.52 9.41
C ILE A 14 4.78 -16.17 8.09
N ARG A 15 5.71 -17.10 8.16
CA ARG A 15 6.12 -17.94 7.04
C ARG A 15 5.84 -19.39 7.40
N LYS A 16 5.03 -20.07 6.62
CA LYS A 16 4.87 -21.50 6.70
C LYS A 16 5.87 -22.15 5.76
N GLU A 17 6.69 -23.04 6.29
CA GLU A 17 7.55 -23.89 5.48
C GLU A 17 6.69 -25.02 4.88
N SER A 18 6.72 -25.15 3.56
CA SER A 18 6.12 -26.26 2.85
C SER A 18 7.23 -27.09 2.21
N SER A 19 7.16 -28.38 2.34
CA SER A 19 8.16 -29.32 1.80
C SER A 19 8.27 -29.30 0.27
N ASN A 20 7.29 -28.71 -0.43
CA ASN A 20 7.19 -28.78 -1.91
C ASN A 20 6.95 -27.44 -2.60
N SER A 21 7.00 -26.30 -1.91
CA SER A 21 6.80 -24.98 -2.54
C SER A 21 7.54 -23.87 -1.80
N THR A 22 7.74 -22.76 -2.49
CA THR A 22 8.12 -21.48 -1.86
C THR A 22 7.10 -21.14 -0.79
N GLY A 23 7.47 -21.29 0.48
CA GLY A 23 6.56 -21.16 1.62
C GLY A 23 5.71 -19.89 1.57
N HIS A 24 4.42 -20.00 1.82
CA HIS A 24 3.51 -18.86 1.87
C HIS A 24 3.89 -17.93 3.02
N THR A 25 4.01 -16.65 2.72
CA THR A 25 4.32 -15.63 3.72
C THR A 25 3.17 -14.63 3.79
N TYR A 26 2.70 -14.36 5.01
CA TYR A 26 1.67 -13.34 5.24
C TYR A 26 2.01 -12.50 6.47
N THR A 27 1.38 -11.33 6.56
CA THR A 27 1.63 -10.39 7.65
C THR A 27 0.36 -10.12 8.43
N THR A 28 0.47 -10.15 9.76
CA THR A 28 -0.61 -9.73 10.66
C THR A 28 -0.16 -8.52 11.48
N TYR A 29 -0.89 -7.43 11.37
CA TYR A 29 -0.72 -6.22 12.15
C TYR A 29 -1.54 -6.31 13.43
N ASN A 30 -0.93 -6.01 14.57
CA ASN A 30 -1.62 -5.82 15.83
C ASN A 30 -1.94 -4.33 15.98
N MET A 31 -3.19 -3.97 15.67
CA MET A 31 -3.61 -2.57 15.62
C MET A 31 -3.60 -1.91 17.00
N ASN A 32 -3.84 -2.68 18.08
CA ASN A 32 -3.74 -2.14 19.43
C ASN A 32 -2.34 -1.61 19.74
N LEU A 33 -1.29 -2.35 19.32
CA LEU A 33 0.09 -1.89 19.48
C LEU A 33 0.46 -0.80 18.47
N LEU A 34 0.04 -0.96 17.21
CA LEU A 34 0.41 -0.06 16.12
C LEU A 34 -0.17 1.34 16.29
N GLN A 35 -1.41 1.43 16.78
CA GLN A 35 -2.16 2.69 16.93
C GLN A 35 -2.41 3.07 18.40
N SER A 36 -1.77 2.38 19.35
CA SER A 36 -1.94 2.64 20.79
C SER A 36 -3.42 2.59 21.23
N ILE A 37 -4.18 1.62 20.70
CA ILE A 37 -5.60 1.47 21.03
C ILE A 37 -5.72 0.84 22.42
N ASP A 38 -6.25 1.60 23.39
CA ASP A 38 -6.55 1.10 24.72
C ASP A 38 -7.89 0.36 24.73
N SER A 39 -7.82 -0.96 24.50
CA SER A 39 -8.98 -1.85 24.48
C SER A 39 -8.58 -3.26 24.91
N LYS A 40 -9.49 -3.92 25.62
CA LYS A 40 -9.36 -5.36 25.92
C LYS A 40 -9.54 -6.22 24.67
N THR A 41 -10.32 -5.74 23.69
CA THR A 41 -10.48 -6.41 22.39
C THR A 41 -9.23 -6.21 21.55
N ARG A 42 -8.75 -7.28 20.92
CA ARG A 42 -7.63 -7.26 19.98
C ARG A 42 -8.14 -7.07 18.56
N PHE A 43 -7.65 -6.03 17.93
CA PHE A 43 -7.92 -5.74 16.52
C PHE A 43 -6.70 -6.14 15.69
N LEU A 44 -6.90 -7.06 14.76
CA LEU A 44 -5.86 -7.60 13.90
C LEU A 44 -6.22 -7.34 12.45
N VAL A 45 -5.24 -6.96 11.64
CA VAL A 45 -5.38 -6.86 10.18
C VAL A 45 -4.39 -7.83 9.55
N THR A 46 -4.89 -8.80 8.82
CA THR A 46 -4.05 -9.80 8.15
C THR A 46 -4.11 -9.61 6.65
N VAL A 47 -2.95 -9.52 6.02
CA VAL A 47 -2.80 -9.37 4.58
C VAL A 47 -2.38 -10.71 3.98
N ASN A 48 -3.13 -11.17 2.98
CA ASN A 48 -2.92 -12.43 2.27
C ASN A 48 -2.80 -13.65 3.19
N PRO A 49 -3.77 -13.90 4.08
CA PRO A 49 -3.74 -15.10 4.91
C PRO A 49 -3.81 -16.36 4.02
N GLU A 50 -3.09 -17.40 4.41
CA GLU A 50 -3.15 -18.69 3.72
C GLU A 50 -4.52 -19.37 3.91
N GLU A 51 -5.04 -19.27 5.12
CA GLU A 51 -6.36 -19.75 5.46
C GLU A 51 -7.23 -18.57 5.93
N PRO A 52 -8.49 -18.49 5.51
CA PRO A 52 -9.35 -17.42 5.98
C PRO A 52 -9.50 -17.50 7.50
N PRO A 53 -9.55 -16.36 8.19
CA PRO A 53 -9.82 -16.34 9.62
C PRO A 53 -11.23 -16.85 9.92
N ASN A 54 -11.49 -17.24 11.16
CA ASN A 54 -12.82 -17.67 11.58
C ASN A 54 -13.84 -16.54 11.35
N ALA A 55 -14.91 -16.85 10.61
CA ALA A 55 -15.94 -15.89 10.25
C ALA A 55 -16.57 -15.18 11.45
N SER A 56 -16.72 -15.88 12.59
CA SER A 56 -17.28 -15.28 13.83
C SER A 56 -16.40 -14.18 14.43
N ASN A 57 -15.12 -14.15 14.09
CA ASN A 57 -14.14 -13.17 14.57
C ASN A 57 -13.72 -12.17 13.47
N THR A 58 -14.30 -12.29 12.28
CA THR A 58 -13.99 -11.42 11.15
C THR A 58 -14.97 -10.25 11.13
N LEU A 59 -14.46 -9.05 11.34
CA LEU A 59 -15.27 -7.83 11.27
C LEU A 59 -15.46 -7.37 9.82
N TYR A 60 -14.43 -7.54 9.01
CA TYR A 60 -14.43 -7.08 7.62
C TYR A 60 -13.40 -7.85 6.80
N GLU A 61 -13.77 -8.16 5.56
CA GLU A 61 -12.88 -8.76 4.57
C GLU A 61 -13.05 -8.04 3.24
N THR A 62 -11.95 -7.79 2.55
CA THR A 62 -11.96 -7.20 1.21
C THR A 62 -10.75 -7.65 0.41
N ARG A 63 -10.84 -7.52 -0.91
CA ARG A 63 -9.74 -7.78 -1.82
C ARG A 63 -9.34 -6.50 -2.53
N PHE A 64 -8.06 -6.16 -2.43
CA PHE A 64 -7.45 -5.05 -3.16
C PHE A 64 -6.57 -5.58 -4.29
N THR A 65 -6.57 -4.87 -5.41
CA THR A 65 -5.55 -5.01 -6.45
C THR A 65 -4.41 -4.05 -6.13
N HIS A 66 -3.19 -4.56 -6.15
CA HIS A 66 -2.01 -3.75 -5.89
C HIS A 66 -1.03 -3.86 -7.07
N PRO A 67 -0.42 -2.76 -7.55
CA PRO A 67 0.62 -2.81 -8.56
C PRO A 67 1.81 -3.66 -8.09
N ILE A 68 2.35 -4.48 -8.97
CA ILE A 68 3.59 -5.22 -8.70
C ILE A 68 4.75 -4.25 -8.90
N LEU A 69 5.43 -3.87 -7.83
CA LEU A 69 6.57 -2.97 -7.86
C LEU A 69 7.86 -3.74 -8.20
N SER A 70 8.01 -4.14 -9.45
CA SER A 70 9.25 -4.72 -9.98
C SER A 70 10.20 -3.63 -10.49
N HIS A 71 11.47 -3.96 -10.68
CA HIS A 71 12.43 -3.03 -11.31
C HIS A 71 11.98 -2.58 -12.70
N THR A 72 11.31 -3.44 -13.45
CA THR A 72 10.76 -3.12 -14.78
C THR A 72 9.63 -2.10 -14.67
N GLU A 73 8.72 -2.26 -13.70
CA GLU A 73 7.60 -1.33 -13.48
C GLU A 73 8.08 0.02 -12.96
N GLN A 74 9.08 0.05 -12.08
CA GLN A 74 9.72 1.29 -11.64
C GLN A 74 10.38 2.04 -12.80
N SER A 75 10.95 1.32 -13.76
CA SER A 75 11.50 1.94 -14.98
C SER A 75 10.41 2.55 -15.86
N LYS A 76 9.24 1.91 -15.95
CA LYS A 76 8.07 2.45 -16.66
C LYS A 76 7.49 3.69 -15.98
N SER A 77 7.52 3.78 -14.65
CA SER A 77 7.02 4.95 -13.92
C SER A 77 7.77 6.23 -14.27
N LYS A 78 9.03 6.14 -14.72
CA LYS A 78 9.83 7.29 -15.17
C LYS A 78 9.25 8.00 -16.40
N ILE A 79 8.38 7.36 -17.16
CA ILE A 79 7.70 7.98 -18.31
C ILE A 79 6.56 8.91 -17.86
N ILE A 80 6.01 8.74 -16.67
CA ILE A 80 4.87 9.51 -16.16
C ILE A 80 5.11 11.03 -16.17
N PRO A 81 6.25 11.56 -15.70
CA PRO A 81 6.53 12.99 -15.76
C PRO A 81 6.57 13.53 -17.20
N ILE A 82 7.01 12.71 -18.17
CA ILE A 82 7.02 13.09 -19.59
C ILE A 82 5.60 13.15 -20.13
N LEU A 83 4.77 12.14 -19.86
CA LEU A 83 3.36 12.11 -20.24
C LEU A 83 2.60 13.28 -19.63
N ASN A 84 2.85 13.59 -18.36
CA ASN A 84 2.21 14.70 -17.66
C ASN A 84 2.55 16.06 -18.26
N LYS A 85 3.74 16.25 -18.82
CA LYS A 85 4.11 17.50 -19.51
C LYS A 85 3.53 17.58 -20.91
N ALA A 86 3.43 16.48 -21.63
CA ALA A 86 3.01 16.46 -23.03
C ALA A 86 1.50 16.39 -23.21
N GLY A 87 0.76 15.76 -22.29
CA GLY A 87 -0.65 15.43 -22.45
C GLY A 87 -1.59 16.33 -21.64
N ARG A 88 -2.86 16.37 -22.05
CA ARG A 88 -3.94 17.00 -21.27
C ARG A 88 -4.37 16.15 -20.07
N ILE A 89 -4.21 14.83 -20.16
CA ILE A 89 -4.49 13.89 -19.07
C ILE A 89 -3.24 13.79 -18.21
N LYS A 90 -3.40 13.96 -16.90
CA LYS A 90 -2.32 13.91 -15.94
C LYS A 90 -2.48 12.65 -15.07
N PHE A 91 -1.37 12.02 -14.74
CA PHE A 91 -1.31 10.78 -13.97
C PHE A 91 -0.59 11.04 -12.65
N CYS A 92 -1.20 10.65 -11.54
CA CYS A 92 -0.59 10.67 -10.23
C CYS A 92 -1.10 9.49 -9.38
N GLY A 93 -0.38 9.17 -8.33
CA GLY A 93 -0.72 8.11 -7.40
C GLY A 93 0.51 7.44 -6.80
N ALA A 94 0.32 6.63 -5.77
CA ALA A 94 1.39 5.95 -5.08
C ALA A 94 2.21 5.01 -6.00
N TYR A 95 1.60 4.52 -7.09
CA TYR A 95 2.24 3.67 -8.09
C TYR A 95 3.37 4.36 -8.88
N THR A 96 3.48 5.68 -8.80
CA THR A 96 4.57 6.45 -9.43
C THR A 96 5.88 6.36 -8.65
N GLY A 97 5.83 5.86 -7.42
CA GLY A 97 6.95 5.61 -6.52
C GLY A 97 6.97 4.19 -6.00
N TYR A 98 7.20 4.03 -4.71
CA TYR A 98 7.28 2.73 -4.03
C TYR A 98 5.94 2.23 -3.49
N GLY A 99 4.85 2.95 -3.70
CA GLY A 99 3.51 2.57 -3.26
C GLY A 99 3.12 3.08 -1.87
N PHE A 100 3.90 3.96 -1.27
CA PHE A 100 3.60 4.56 0.04
C PHE A 100 2.66 5.77 -0.08
N HIS A 101 2.00 6.12 1.03
CA HIS A 101 1.13 7.30 1.09
C HIS A 101 1.86 8.57 0.67
N GLU A 102 3.12 8.72 1.08
CA GLU A 102 3.97 9.86 0.73
C GLU A 102 4.23 9.96 -0.78
N ASP A 103 4.41 8.83 -1.48
CA ASP A 103 4.55 8.83 -2.94
C ASP A 103 3.27 9.32 -3.62
N GLY A 104 2.11 8.89 -3.11
CA GLY A 104 0.81 9.36 -3.59
C GLY A 104 0.64 10.86 -3.39
N TYR A 105 0.96 11.36 -2.21
CA TYR A 105 0.88 12.79 -1.89
C TYR A 105 1.82 13.63 -2.77
N LYS A 106 3.09 13.25 -2.89
CA LYS A 106 4.09 13.95 -3.71
C LYS A 106 3.66 14.03 -5.17
N SER A 107 3.27 12.91 -5.75
CA SER A 107 2.86 12.88 -7.16
C SER A 107 1.60 13.71 -7.43
N GLY A 108 0.63 13.69 -6.50
CA GLY A 108 -0.55 14.54 -6.58
C GLY A 108 -0.21 16.03 -6.50
N LYS A 109 0.70 16.41 -5.60
CA LYS A 109 1.19 17.79 -5.49
C LYS A 109 1.89 18.24 -6.76
N GLU A 110 2.80 17.45 -7.32
CA GLU A 110 3.52 17.76 -8.56
C GLU A 110 2.56 17.99 -9.73
N VAL A 111 1.54 17.14 -9.87
CA VAL A 111 0.50 17.31 -10.91
C VAL A 111 -0.33 18.57 -10.67
N SER A 112 -0.69 18.87 -9.43
CA SER A 112 -1.42 20.10 -9.10
C SER A 112 -0.62 21.35 -9.46
N ASP A 113 0.67 21.37 -9.12
CA ASP A 113 1.55 22.50 -9.43
C ASP A 113 1.72 22.66 -10.96
N LEU A 114 1.83 21.56 -11.69
CA LEU A 114 1.89 21.57 -13.16
C LEU A 114 0.60 22.15 -13.78
N ILE A 115 -0.57 21.72 -13.33
CA ILE A 115 -1.85 22.22 -13.82
C ILE A 115 -1.98 23.73 -13.56
N ARG A 116 -1.63 24.18 -12.36
CA ARG A 116 -1.64 25.60 -12.01
C ARG A 116 -0.75 26.42 -12.94
N PHE A 117 0.46 25.92 -13.21
CA PHE A 117 1.40 26.58 -14.11
C PHE A 117 0.86 26.66 -15.55
N GLU A 118 0.29 25.57 -16.07
CA GLU A 118 -0.30 25.53 -17.42
C GLU A 118 -1.50 26.49 -17.54
N THR A 119 -2.36 26.53 -16.51
CA THR A 119 -3.54 27.41 -16.50
C THR A 119 -3.15 28.88 -16.42
N SER A 120 -2.13 29.25 -15.63
CA SER A 120 -1.68 30.65 -15.54
C SER A 120 -1.08 31.17 -16.83
N ARG A 121 -0.51 30.32 -17.68
CA ARG A 121 0.02 30.71 -19.00
C ARG A 121 -1.05 30.83 -20.06
N GLY A 122 -2.12 30.03 -20.00
CA GLY A 122 -3.24 30.10 -20.95
C GLY A 122 -4.19 31.29 -20.73
N SER A 123 -4.08 31.98 -19.60
CA SER A 123 -4.90 33.19 -19.30
C SER A 123 -4.23 34.49 -19.75
N SER A 124 -3.08 34.43 -20.42
CA SER A 124 -2.29 35.59 -20.85
C SER A 124 -2.32 35.78 -22.38
N GLU A 125 -3.16 35.04 -23.08
CA GLU A 125 -3.53 35.21 -24.49
C GLU A 125 -5.00 35.65 -24.60
#